data_6f78764b25fe53daf27a7dfb10d85ecc
#
_entry.id   6f78764b25fe53daf27a7dfb10d85ecc
#
_cell.length_a   1.000
_cell.length_b   1.000
_cell.length_c   1.000
_cell.angle_alpha   90.00
_cell.angle_beta   90.00
_cell.angle_gamma   90.00
#
_symmetry.space_group_name_H-M   'P 1'
#
loop_
_entity.id
_entity.type
_entity.pdbx_description
1 polymer ?
#
loop_
_entity_poly.entity_id
_entity_poly.type
_entity_poly.pdbx_seq_one_letter_code
_entity_poly.pdbx_strand_id
1 'polypeptide(L)'
;MAIRSTSASMAVAILVLGWCLNIASAQPAPPETAPPVAANSEAPTAETTPPLLTAPMIVEPAAASSNAASAEPVVAAPMSKPTLVDASSINSGDTAWLLASTALVLFMTIPGLALFYAGMVRKKNVLTTMAHSFAVTCLVTIIWVVIGYSLAFTPNSPYIGGLDRVLLNGMDFFKETGKLTVSEIAPTIPESVFVMFQMTFAIITPALITGAFAERMKFSALLMFITLWSIFVYSPVAHWVWEPTGWLAARGVLDFAGGTVVHINAGVSGLVAAIIIGPRLGFGKEPMPPHNLVLTVIGASMLWVGWFGFNAGSAVAADGRAGMAMLVTQIATAVGALSWMFIEWARRGKPSVLGLVSGAVSGLVAITPASGFVGVTGALVIGAAAGLACYLGATALKSRMGYDDSLDVFGVHAIGGIVGALLTGVFAVKSIGGVESSFGNQAFGVIVTVVFSAVMTAIILGIVNALVGLRVSEEAEREGLDLEQHGEHVL
;
A
#
# COMPACT_ATOMS: atom_id res chain seq x y z
N MET A 1 -44.11 17.23 -7.24
CA MET A 1 -43.55 16.65 -8.48
C MET A 1 -42.15 16.14 -8.15
N ALA A 2 -42.10 15.04 -7.47
CA ALA A 2 -40.89 14.33 -7.06
C ALA A 2 -41.13 12.85 -7.40
N ILE A 3 -40.09 12.10 -7.69
CA ILE A 3 -40.02 10.71 -8.12
C ILE A 3 -39.62 10.61 -9.60
N ARG A 4 -38.29 10.53 -9.83
CA ARG A 4 -37.62 9.73 -10.87
C ARG A 4 -36.09 10.00 -10.86
N SER A 5 -35.33 9.41 -9.89
CA SER A 5 -33.88 9.22 -10.01
C SER A 5 -33.31 8.06 -9.18
N THR A 6 -34.13 7.15 -8.68
CA THR A 6 -33.68 6.02 -7.83
C THR A 6 -33.39 4.71 -8.58
N SER A 7 -33.60 4.66 -9.91
CA SER A 7 -33.55 3.40 -10.65
C SER A 7 -32.17 3.01 -11.20
N ALA A 8 -31.27 3.93 -11.45
CA ALA A 8 -29.98 3.61 -12.04
C ALA A 8 -28.93 3.11 -11.02
N SER A 9 -28.91 3.68 -9.81
CA SER A 9 -27.98 3.27 -8.74
C SER A 9 -28.33 1.90 -8.15
N MET A 10 -29.63 1.53 -8.17
CA MET A 10 -30.09 0.22 -7.72
C MET A 10 -29.78 -0.90 -8.73
N ALA A 11 -29.70 -0.59 -10.02
CA ALA A 11 -29.41 -1.58 -11.06
C ALA A 11 -27.97 -2.10 -11.01
N VAL A 12 -26.99 -1.26 -10.69
CA VAL A 12 -25.59 -1.69 -10.56
C VAL A 12 -25.38 -2.53 -9.29
N ALA A 13 -26.03 -2.18 -8.19
CA ALA A 13 -25.99 -2.96 -6.94
C ALA A 13 -26.68 -4.33 -7.10
N ILE A 14 -27.78 -4.41 -7.85
CA ILE A 14 -28.53 -5.65 -8.10
C ILE A 14 -27.76 -6.58 -9.05
N LEU A 15 -27.03 -6.07 -10.03
CA LEU A 15 -26.19 -6.89 -10.92
C LEU A 15 -25.01 -7.52 -10.17
N VAL A 16 -24.41 -6.82 -9.20
CA VAL A 16 -23.34 -7.38 -8.37
C VAL A 16 -23.87 -8.40 -7.36
N LEU A 17 -25.06 -8.19 -6.78
CA LEU A 17 -25.69 -9.16 -5.87
C LEU A 17 -26.28 -10.39 -6.61
N GLY A 18 -26.80 -10.22 -7.81
CA GLY A 18 -27.38 -11.33 -8.60
C GLY A 18 -26.36 -12.36 -9.03
N TRP A 19 -25.10 -11.96 -9.19
CA TRP A 19 -24.01 -12.86 -9.55
C TRP A 19 -23.49 -13.68 -8.36
N CYS A 20 -23.54 -13.13 -7.16
CA CYS A 20 -23.13 -13.85 -5.94
C CYS A 20 -24.12 -14.93 -5.50
N LEU A 21 -25.40 -14.85 -5.86
CA LEU A 21 -26.43 -15.81 -5.45
C LEU A 21 -26.48 -17.07 -6.32
N ASN A 22 -25.87 -17.07 -7.51
CA ASN A 22 -25.91 -18.23 -8.42
C ASN A 22 -24.75 -19.23 -8.23
N ILE A 23 -23.81 -18.95 -7.34
CA ILE A 23 -22.65 -19.85 -7.06
C ILE A 23 -22.92 -20.78 -5.87
N ALA A 24 -24.00 -20.58 -5.11
CA ALA A 24 -24.29 -21.34 -3.89
C ALA A 24 -24.97 -22.70 -4.07
N SER A 25 -25.16 -23.20 -5.31
CA SER A 25 -25.92 -24.44 -5.57
C SER A 25 -25.10 -25.62 -6.12
N ALA A 26 -23.78 -25.60 -6.09
CA ALA A 26 -22.95 -26.74 -6.46
C ALA A 26 -22.47 -27.51 -5.22
N GLN A 27 -23.06 -28.68 -4.94
CA GLN A 27 -22.60 -29.60 -3.89
C GLN A 27 -21.28 -30.27 -4.30
N PRO A 28 -20.31 -30.43 -3.38
CA PRO A 28 -19.09 -31.20 -3.65
C PRO A 28 -19.35 -32.72 -3.54
N ALA A 29 -18.70 -33.48 -4.44
CA ALA A 29 -18.65 -34.93 -4.40
C ALA A 29 -17.75 -35.43 -3.25
N PRO A 30 -18.00 -36.67 -2.73
CA PRO A 30 -17.25 -37.17 -1.58
C PRO A 30 -15.81 -37.60 -1.97
N PRO A 31 -14.86 -37.57 -1.04
CA PRO A 31 -13.45 -37.88 -1.33
C PRO A 31 -13.16 -39.34 -1.55
N GLU A 32 -12.38 -39.61 -2.57
CA GLU A 32 -11.85 -40.93 -2.91
C GLU A 32 -10.63 -41.26 -2.03
N THR A 33 -10.59 -42.47 -1.49
CA THR A 33 -9.57 -42.94 -0.56
C THR A 33 -8.28 -43.33 -1.28
N ALA A 34 -7.15 -42.78 -0.85
CA ALA A 34 -5.81 -43.12 -1.35
C ALA A 34 -5.25 -44.40 -0.71
N PRO A 35 -4.48 -45.21 -1.47
CA PRO A 35 -3.84 -46.44 -0.96
C PRO A 35 -2.57 -46.13 -0.13
N PRO A 36 -2.12 -47.07 0.73
CA PRO A 36 -1.06 -46.86 1.71
C PRO A 36 0.35 -46.90 1.10
N VAL A 37 1.21 -45.97 1.56
CA VAL A 37 2.63 -45.87 1.20
C VAL A 37 3.44 -46.82 2.09
N ALA A 38 4.22 -47.71 1.47
CA ALA A 38 5.17 -48.59 2.15
C ALA A 38 6.44 -47.84 2.57
N ALA A 39 6.87 -48.06 3.80
CA ALA A 39 8.12 -47.57 4.33
C ALA A 39 9.29 -48.45 3.89
N ASN A 40 10.33 -47.85 3.32
CA ASN A 40 11.65 -48.51 3.23
C ASN A 40 12.70 -47.58 3.85
N SER A 41 13.33 -48.13 4.87
CA SER A 41 14.49 -47.59 5.59
C SER A 41 15.77 -48.06 4.89
N GLU A 42 16.65 -47.15 4.52
CA GLU A 42 18.07 -47.45 4.41
C GLU A 42 18.89 -46.18 4.67
N ALA A 43 19.88 -46.28 5.57
CA ALA A 43 20.80 -45.24 5.96
C ALA A 43 22.00 -45.18 4.97
N PRO A 44 22.58 -44.01 4.72
CA PRO A 44 23.83 -43.90 3.98
C PRO A 44 25.03 -43.69 4.87
N THR A 45 26.10 -44.35 4.52
CA THR A 45 27.46 -44.26 5.07
C THR A 45 28.29 -43.18 4.39
N ALA A 46 29.15 -42.55 5.22
CA ALA A 46 30.51 -42.04 4.99
C ALA A 46 30.79 -40.93 3.96
N GLU A 47 31.20 -39.82 4.55
CA GLU A 47 32.28 -38.85 4.25
C GLU A 47 33.01 -38.93 2.90
N THR A 48 33.01 -37.79 2.18
CA THR A 48 34.18 -37.35 1.38
C THR A 48 34.27 -35.81 1.39
N THR A 49 35.44 -35.37 1.81
CA THR A 49 35.89 -33.96 1.87
C THR A 49 36.05 -33.35 0.46
N PRO A 50 35.60 -32.10 0.21
CA PRO A 50 35.86 -31.46 -1.08
C PRO A 50 37.25 -30.76 -1.09
N PRO A 51 37.91 -30.64 -2.27
CA PRO A 51 39.22 -30.04 -2.41
C PRO A 51 39.16 -28.50 -2.43
N LEU A 52 40.26 -27.89 -1.99
CA LEU A 52 40.52 -26.45 -2.00
C LEU A 52 40.37 -25.85 -3.40
N LEU A 53 39.58 -24.77 -3.48
CA LEU A 53 39.47 -23.89 -4.64
C LEU A 53 40.74 -23.00 -4.75
N THR A 54 41.49 -23.18 -5.83
CA THR A 54 42.54 -22.27 -6.29
C THR A 54 41.89 -21.03 -6.94
N ALA A 55 42.41 -19.85 -6.62
CA ALA A 55 41.99 -18.57 -7.14
C ALA A 55 42.14 -18.46 -8.67
N PRO A 56 41.22 -17.81 -9.38
CA PRO A 56 41.34 -17.55 -10.81
C PRO A 56 42.28 -16.38 -11.08
N MET A 57 43.19 -16.57 -12.05
CA MET A 57 44.06 -15.57 -12.63
C MET A 57 43.27 -14.47 -13.32
N ILE A 58 43.69 -13.22 -13.06
CA ILE A 58 43.18 -12.02 -13.73
C ILE A 58 43.69 -12.03 -15.19
N VAL A 59 42.79 -12.08 -16.14
CA VAL A 59 43.09 -11.84 -17.56
C VAL A 59 42.68 -10.40 -17.88
N GLU A 60 43.66 -9.59 -18.28
CA GLU A 60 43.43 -8.23 -18.79
C GLU A 60 42.63 -8.28 -20.11
N PRO A 61 41.60 -7.46 -20.29
CA PRO A 61 40.92 -7.39 -21.58
C PRO A 61 41.65 -6.43 -22.53
N ALA A 62 41.92 -6.94 -23.74
CA ALA A 62 42.47 -6.17 -24.85
C ALA A 62 41.54 -5.02 -25.26
N ALA A 63 42.17 -3.88 -25.52
CA ALA A 63 41.53 -2.65 -25.98
C ALA A 63 40.75 -2.88 -27.31
N ALA A 64 39.44 -2.73 -27.28
CA ALA A 64 38.59 -2.65 -28.48
C ALA A 64 38.33 -1.18 -28.82
N SER A 65 38.64 -0.83 -30.05
CA SER A 65 38.51 0.49 -30.63
C SER A 65 37.05 1.03 -30.62
N SER A 66 36.90 2.25 -30.13
CA SER A 66 35.69 3.04 -30.13
C SER A 66 35.36 3.55 -31.56
N ASN A 67 34.26 3.06 -32.11
CA ASN A 67 33.44 3.80 -33.06
C ASN A 67 31.96 3.45 -32.79
N ALA A 68 31.37 4.10 -31.80
CA ALA A 68 29.92 4.09 -31.61
C ALA A 68 29.43 5.53 -31.85
N ALA A 69 28.80 5.70 -33.00
CA ALA A 69 27.98 6.87 -33.24
C ALA A 69 26.90 6.97 -32.19
N SER A 70 26.81 8.10 -31.52
CA SER A 70 25.77 8.41 -30.54
C SER A 70 24.40 8.37 -31.22
N ALA A 71 23.70 7.25 -31.13
CA ALA A 71 22.27 7.21 -31.38
C ALA A 71 21.58 7.88 -30.18
N GLU A 72 20.88 9.00 -30.45
CA GLU A 72 19.95 9.57 -29.46
C GLU A 72 18.95 8.47 -29.05
N PRO A 73 18.58 8.37 -27.75
CA PRO A 73 17.59 7.42 -27.33
C PRO A 73 16.27 7.77 -28.01
N VAL A 74 15.83 6.89 -28.92
CA VAL A 74 14.47 6.95 -29.49
C VAL A 74 13.54 6.68 -28.31
N VAL A 75 12.91 7.74 -27.79
CA VAL A 75 11.81 7.61 -26.82
C VAL A 75 10.68 6.92 -27.59
N ALA A 76 10.49 5.63 -27.32
CA ALA A 76 9.37 4.88 -27.89
C ALA A 76 8.06 5.55 -27.46
N ALA A 77 7.13 5.73 -28.41
CA ALA A 77 5.81 6.25 -28.11
C ALA A 77 5.12 5.32 -27.08
N PRO A 78 4.41 5.87 -26.07
CA PRO A 78 3.77 5.07 -25.05
C PRO A 78 2.80 4.07 -25.70
N MET A 79 2.91 2.80 -25.28
CA MET A 79 2.09 1.73 -25.82
C MET A 79 0.68 1.80 -25.23
N SER A 80 -0.31 1.94 -26.08
CA SER A 80 -1.73 1.93 -25.70
C SER A 80 -2.31 0.51 -25.49
N LYS A 81 -1.52 -0.53 -25.79
CA LYS A 81 -1.94 -1.94 -25.72
C LYS A 81 -0.90 -2.78 -24.98
N PRO A 82 -1.32 -3.87 -24.29
CA PRO A 82 -0.37 -4.77 -23.65
C PRO A 82 0.58 -5.36 -24.66
N THR A 83 1.84 -5.50 -24.28
CA THR A 83 2.84 -6.14 -25.11
C THR A 83 2.72 -7.65 -24.97
N LEU A 84 2.57 -8.33 -26.10
CA LEU A 84 2.54 -9.78 -26.17
C LEU A 84 3.96 -10.31 -26.40
N VAL A 85 4.45 -11.13 -25.46
CA VAL A 85 5.80 -11.74 -25.51
C VAL A 85 5.74 -13.26 -25.45
N ASP A 86 6.83 -13.92 -25.81
CA ASP A 86 6.98 -15.36 -25.61
C ASP A 86 7.15 -15.67 -24.10
N ALA A 87 6.48 -16.68 -23.60
CA ALA A 87 6.56 -17.08 -22.19
C ALA A 87 8.00 -17.45 -21.77
N SER A 88 8.85 -17.85 -22.70
CA SER A 88 10.28 -18.11 -22.46
C SER A 88 11.10 -16.85 -22.17
N SER A 89 10.60 -15.65 -22.47
CA SER A 89 11.26 -14.38 -22.14
C SER A 89 11.03 -13.94 -20.70
N ILE A 90 10.10 -14.56 -19.99
CA ILE A 90 9.76 -14.22 -18.59
C ILE A 90 10.85 -14.72 -17.65
N ASN A 91 11.27 -13.83 -16.72
CA ASN A 91 12.21 -14.17 -15.68
C ASN A 91 11.50 -14.86 -14.51
N SER A 92 11.83 -16.13 -14.27
CA SER A 92 11.22 -16.93 -13.19
C SER A 92 11.57 -16.42 -11.78
N GLY A 93 12.77 -15.87 -11.59
CA GLY A 93 13.20 -15.28 -10.31
C GLY A 93 12.39 -14.02 -9.98
N ASP A 94 12.26 -13.10 -10.93
CA ASP A 94 11.45 -11.89 -10.80
C ASP A 94 9.99 -12.24 -10.53
N THR A 95 9.44 -13.20 -11.30
CA THR A 95 8.06 -13.67 -11.13
C THR A 95 7.84 -14.27 -9.74
N ALA A 96 8.73 -15.16 -9.28
CA ALA A 96 8.62 -15.77 -7.95
C ALA A 96 8.70 -14.72 -6.84
N TRP A 97 9.62 -13.74 -6.98
CA TRP A 97 9.73 -12.64 -6.03
C TRP A 97 8.47 -11.79 -5.98
N LEU A 98 7.89 -11.45 -7.13
CA LEU A 98 6.67 -10.62 -7.17
C LEU A 98 5.43 -11.37 -6.66
N LEU A 99 5.31 -12.68 -6.90
CA LEU A 99 4.27 -13.52 -6.31
C LEU A 99 4.37 -13.53 -4.77
N ALA A 100 5.58 -13.74 -4.23
CA ALA A 100 5.82 -13.68 -2.80
C ALA A 100 5.56 -12.28 -2.23
N SER A 101 6.05 -11.22 -2.89
CA SER A 101 5.83 -9.83 -2.49
C SER A 101 4.35 -9.46 -2.49
N THR A 102 3.59 -9.91 -3.48
CA THR A 102 2.14 -9.71 -3.55
C THR A 102 1.43 -10.31 -2.33
N ALA A 103 1.78 -11.55 -1.98
CA ALA A 103 1.23 -12.20 -0.78
C ALA A 103 1.60 -11.45 0.50
N LEU A 104 2.85 -10.99 0.62
CA LEU A 104 3.33 -10.20 1.76
C LEU A 104 2.60 -8.85 1.88
N VAL A 105 2.34 -8.16 0.78
CA VAL A 105 1.62 -6.86 0.83
C VAL A 105 0.14 -7.06 1.13
N LEU A 106 -0.52 -8.08 0.58
CA LEU A 106 -1.90 -8.40 0.97
C LEU A 106 -1.99 -8.76 2.46
N PHE A 107 -1.01 -9.52 2.97
CA PHE A 107 -0.89 -9.85 4.38
C PHE A 107 -0.75 -8.60 5.28
N MET A 108 -0.23 -7.49 4.77
CA MET A 108 -0.22 -6.24 5.51
C MET A 108 -1.63 -5.69 5.77
N THR A 109 -2.57 -5.82 4.82
CA THR A 109 -3.94 -5.34 5.00
C THR A 109 -4.76 -6.32 5.83
N ILE A 110 -4.72 -7.59 5.44
CA ILE A 110 -5.37 -8.70 6.12
C ILE A 110 -4.33 -9.81 6.35
N PRO A 111 -3.89 -10.05 7.64
CA PRO A 111 -4.43 -9.54 8.89
C PRO A 111 -3.70 -8.34 9.51
N GLY A 112 -2.57 -7.87 8.95
CA GLY A 112 -1.67 -6.91 9.60
C GLY A 112 -2.37 -5.64 10.10
N LEU A 113 -2.90 -4.82 9.19
CA LEU A 113 -3.58 -3.57 9.50
C LEU A 113 -4.87 -3.81 10.31
N ALA A 114 -5.62 -4.86 9.97
CA ALA A 114 -6.83 -5.23 10.68
C ALA A 114 -6.55 -5.44 12.18
N LEU A 115 -5.50 -6.19 12.54
CA LEU A 115 -5.10 -6.41 13.93
C LEU A 115 -4.48 -5.18 14.57
N PHE A 116 -3.64 -4.44 13.83
CA PHE A 116 -2.99 -3.23 14.32
C PHE A 116 -4.03 -2.20 14.75
N TYR A 117 -5.03 -1.92 13.90
CA TYR A 117 -6.10 -0.98 14.21
C TYR A 117 -7.09 -1.51 15.24
N ALA A 118 -7.50 -2.79 15.13
CA ALA A 118 -8.41 -3.40 16.07
C ALA A 118 -7.88 -3.41 17.51
N GLY A 119 -6.58 -3.55 17.70
CA GLY A 119 -5.96 -3.47 19.02
C GLY A 119 -5.99 -2.07 19.63
N MET A 120 -6.07 -1.00 18.81
CA MET A 120 -6.02 0.38 19.27
C MET A 120 -7.39 1.02 19.52
N VAL A 121 -8.47 0.51 18.92
CA VAL A 121 -9.84 1.00 19.17
C VAL A 121 -10.39 0.48 20.50
N ARG A 122 -11.51 1.06 20.95
CA ARG A 122 -12.23 0.54 22.13
C ARG A 122 -12.87 -0.83 21.83
N LYS A 123 -12.97 -1.73 22.85
CA LYS A 123 -13.44 -3.13 22.73
C LYS A 123 -14.72 -3.28 21.89
N LYS A 124 -15.65 -2.36 22.02
CA LYS A 124 -16.96 -2.35 21.34
C LYS A 124 -16.93 -1.99 19.83
N ASN A 125 -15.74 -1.76 19.25
CA ASN A 125 -15.55 -1.39 17.85
C ASN A 125 -14.46 -2.25 17.16
N VAL A 126 -14.05 -3.35 17.77
CA VAL A 126 -12.96 -4.23 17.29
C VAL A 126 -13.35 -4.92 16.00
N LEU A 127 -14.53 -5.56 15.99
CA LEU A 127 -15.00 -6.32 14.81
C LEU A 127 -15.31 -5.40 13.64
N THR A 128 -15.95 -4.26 13.88
CA THR A 128 -16.18 -3.24 12.84
C THR A 128 -14.86 -2.77 12.22
N THR A 129 -13.84 -2.52 13.05
CA THR A 129 -12.53 -2.08 12.55
C THR A 129 -11.87 -3.15 11.71
N MET A 130 -11.96 -4.42 12.10
CA MET A 130 -11.48 -5.54 11.28
C MET A 130 -12.29 -5.70 9.99
N ALA A 131 -13.63 -5.59 10.09
CA ALA A 131 -14.53 -5.66 8.95
C ALA A 131 -14.24 -4.57 7.90
N HIS A 132 -13.82 -3.36 8.32
CA HIS A 132 -13.37 -2.32 7.41
C HIS A 132 -12.23 -2.80 6.52
N SER A 133 -11.17 -3.40 7.07
CA SER A 133 -10.03 -3.90 6.30
C SER A 133 -10.44 -5.00 5.31
N PHE A 134 -11.30 -5.94 5.73
CA PHE A 134 -11.81 -7.00 4.85
C PHE A 134 -12.72 -6.46 3.75
N ALA A 135 -13.67 -5.59 4.09
CA ALA A 135 -14.59 -5.00 3.14
C ALA A 135 -13.86 -4.14 2.10
N VAL A 136 -12.88 -3.34 2.54
CA VAL A 136 -12.03 -2.55 1.64
C VAL A 136 -11.24 -3.48 0.71
N THR A 137 -10.67 -4.56 1.22
CA THR A 137 -9.95 -5.55 0.40
C THR A 137 -10.84 -6.10 -0.71
N CYS A 138 -12.06 -6.57 -0.37
CA CYS A 138 -12.98 -7.13 -1.34
C CYS A 138 -13.47 -6.08 -2.36
N LEU A 139 -13.88 -4.92 -1.87
CA LEU A 139 -14.43 -3.84 -2.68
C LEU A 139 -13.41 -3.30 -3.68
N VAL A 140 -12.20 -2.97 -3.20
CA VAL A 140 -11.15 -2.40 -4.04
C VAL A 140 -10.61 -3.41 -5.04
N THR A 141 -10.56 -4.71 -4.70
CA THR A 141 -10.25 -5.77 -5.67
C THR A 141 -11.16 -5.69 -6.89
N ILE A 142 -12.48 -5.57 -6.67
CA ILE A 142 -13.44 -5.45 -7.78
C ILE A 142 -13.27 -4.14 -8.53
N ILE A 143 -13.14 -3.02 -7.83
CA ILE A 143 -12.92 -1.70 -8.48
C ILE A 143 -11.65 -1.72 -9.34
N TRP A 144 -10.56 -2.32 -8.82
CA TRP A 144 -9.30 -2.42 -9.53
C TRP A 144 -9.41 -3.19 -10.84
N VAL A 145 -10.04 -4.36 -10.79
CA VAL A 145 -10.29 -5.19 -11.98
C VAL A 145 -11.22 -4.49 -12.97
N VAL A 146 -12.29 -3.85 -12.48
CA VAL A 146 -13.29 -3.23 -13.36
C VAL A 146 -12.72 -2.00 -14.06
N ILE A 147 -12.03 -1.11 -13.36
CA ILE A 147 -11.62 0.17 -13.92
C ILE A 147 -10.30 0.71 -13.35
N GLY A 148 -9.97 0.45 -12.09
CA GLY A 148 -8.87 1.10 -11.39
C GLY A 148 -7.51 0.89 -12.06
N TYR A 149 -7.19 -0.34 -12.47
CA TYR A 149 -5.96 -0.65 -13.18
C TYR A 149 -5.86 0.13 -14.49
N SER A 150 -6.94 0.21 -15.24
CA SER A 150 -7.00 0.97 -16.49
C SER A 150 -6.68 2.45 -16.28
N LEU A 151 -7.32 3.07 -15.28
CA LEU A 151 -7.11 4.49 -14.96
C LEU A 151 -5.72 4.79 -14.42
N ALA A 152 -5.07 3.82 -13.75
CA ALA A 152 -3.75 4.00 -13.16
C ALA A 152 -2.60 3.73 -14.14
N PHE A 153 -2.70 2.68 -14.97
CA PHE A 153 -1.55 2.15 -15.71
C PHE A 153 -1.73 2.04 -17.23
N THR A 154 -2.81 2.56 -17.79
CA THR A 154 -2.95 2.67 -19.23
C THR A 154 -2.42 4.02 -19.71
N PRO A 155 -1.45 4.08 -20.64
CA PRO A 155 -1.05 5.33 -21.25
C PRO A 155 -2.22 5.99 -21.99
N ASN A 156 -2.47 7.27 -21.74
CA ASN A 156 -3.50 8.04 -22.46
C ASN A 156 -3.21 9.54 -22.36
N SER A 157 -3.18 10.07 -21.16
CA SER A 157 -2.88 11.46 -20.88
C SER A 157 -1.94 11.56 -19.68
N PRO A 158 -1.25 12.69 -19.45
CA PRO A 158 -0.42 12.86 -18.26
C PRO A 158 -1.20 12.86 -16.94
N TYR A 159 -2.53 12.93 -16.98
CA TYR A 159 -3.38 13.13 -15.80
C TYR A 159 -4.20 11.91 -15.39
N ILE A 160 -4.54 11.03 -16.34
CA ILE A 160 -5.33 9.83 -16.05
C ILE A 160 -5.16 8.83 -17.20
N GLY A 161 -5.14 7.54 -16.85
CA GLY A 161 -5.06 6.45 -17.83
C GLY A 161 -6.31 6.32 -18.69
N GLY A 162 -6.14 5.63 -19.81
CA GLY A 162 -7.22 5.30 -20.75
C GLY A 162 -8.17 4.22 -20.19
N LEU A 163 -9.15 3.86 -21.01
CA LEU A 163 -10.14 2.82 -20.67
C LEU A 163 -9.88 1.49 -21.39
N ASP A 164 -8.75 1.36 -22.08
CA ASP A 164 -8.44 0.18 -22.89
C ASP A 164 -8.28 -1.11 -22.07
N ARG A 165 -7.98 -0.96 -20.78
CA ARG A 165 -7.77 -2.06 -19.83
C ARG A 165 -8.93 -2.27 -18.85
N VAL A 166 -10.09 -1.70 -19.12
CA VAL A 166 -11.32 -1.97 -18.35
C VAL A 166 -11.62 -3.47 -18.36
N LEU A 167 -11.97 -4.04 -17.20
CA LEU A 167 -12.11 -5.48 -16.98
C LEU A 167 -10.84 -6.28 -17.32
N LEU A 168 -9.67 -5.65 -17.22
CA LEU A 168 -8.37 -6.20 -17.62
C LEU A 168 -8.33 -6.66 -19.09
N ASN A 169 -9.11 -5.99 -19.96
CA ASN A 169 -9.20 -6.34 -21.35
C ASN A 169 -7.80 -6.43 -22.02
N GLY A 170 -7.59 -7.50 -22.79
CA GLY A 170 -6.34 -7.77 -23.48
C GLY A 170 -5.21 -8.32 -22.61
N MET A 171 -5.44 -8.56 -21.30
CA MET A 171 -4.52 -9.34 -20.45
C MET A 171 -4.80 -10.81 -20.62
N ASP A 172 -3.82 -11.59 -21.09
CA ASP A 172 -4.03 -13.00 -21.35
C ASP A 172 -2.75 -13.83 -21.24
N PHE A 173 -2.97 -15.17 -21.14
CA PHE A 173 -1.96 -16.20 -21.28
C PHE A 173 -2.45 -17.20 -22.33
N PHE A 174 -1.82 -17.18 -23.49
CA PHE A 174 -2.14 -18.03 -24.62
C PHE A 174 -1.30 -19.30 -24.59
N LYS A 175 -1.76 -20.31 -23.87
CA LYS A 175 -1.03 -21.58 -23.67
C LYS A 175 -0.66 -22.25 -24.98
N GLU A 176 -1.53 -22.25 -25.97
CA GLU A 176 -1.32 -22.92 -27.25
C GLU A 176 -0.19 -22.28 -28.07
N THR A 177 -0.02 -20.97 -28.00
CA THR A 177 1.04 -20.24 -28.69
C THR A 177 2.26 -19.99 -27.83
N GLY A 178 2.20 -20.30 -26.52
CA GLY A 178 3.25 -20.01 -25.57
C GLY A 178 3.50 -18.53 -25.35
N LYS A 179 2.48 -17.67 -25.57
CA LYS A 179 2.59 -16.22 -25.42
C LYS A 179 1.75 -15.69 -24.25
N LEU A 180 2.20 -14.59 -23.67
CA LEU A 180 1.47 -13.89 -22.60
C LEU A 180 1.70 -12.37 -22.69
N THR A 181 0.84 -11.63 -21.99
CA THR A 181 0.97 -10.17 -21.90
C THR A 181 1.90 -9.77 -20.77
N VAL A 182 2.67 -8.69 -20.99
CA VAL A 182 3.49 -8.00 -20.01
C VAL A 182 3.12 -6.52 -19.97
N SER A 183 3.31 -5.90 -18.80
CA SER A 183 3.28 -4.45 -18.64
C SER A 183 4.59 -3.84 -19.12
N GLU A 184 4.57 -2.66 -19.74
CA GLU A 184 5.77 -1.91 -20.10
C GLU A 184 6.64 -1.57 -18.87
N ILE A 185 6.00 -1.34 -17.72
CA ILE A 185 6.67 -1.03 -16.45
C ILE A 185 7.37 -2.28 -15.87
N ALA A 186 6.89 -3.48 -16.22
CA ALA A 186 7.33 -4.75 -15.67
C ALA A 186 7.51 -5.81 -16.76
N PRO A 187 8.43 -5.62 -17.72
CA PRO A 187 8.53 -6.47 -18.91
C PRO A 187 9.06 -7.88 -18.66
N THR A 188 9.63 -8.14 -17.48
CA THR A 188 10.25 -9.43 -17.11
C THR A 188 9.28 -10.38 -16.41
N ILE A 189 8.06 -9.92 -16.10
CA ILE A 189 7.05 -10.70 -15.38
C ILE A 189 5.71 -10.70 -16.14
N PRO A 190 4.84 -11.73 -15.95
CA PRO A 190 3.49 -11.71 -16.49
C PRO A 190 2.70 -10.49 -16.01
N GLU A 191 1.93 -9.86 -16.88
CA GLU A 191 1.12 -8.71 -16.51
C GLU A 191 0.13 -9.02 -15.38
N SER A 192 -0.40 -10.24 -15.32
CA SER A 192 -1.28 -10.68 -14.23
C SER A 192 -0.62 -10.58 -12.86
N VAL A 193 0.68 -10.81 -12.76
CA VAL A 193 1.46 -10.65 -11.53
C VAL A 193 1.63 -9.18 -11.19
N PHE A 194 1.93 -8.33 -12.19
CA PHE A 194 2.02 -6.88 -12.00
C PHE A 194 0.67 -6.28 -11.57
N VAL A 195 -0.43 -6.65 -12.24
CA VAL A 195 -1.80 -6.23 -11.87
C VAL A 195 -2.11 -6.58 -10.43
N MET A 196 -1.81 -7.81 -10.01
CA MET A 196 -2.10 -8.28 -8.66
C MET A 196 -1.22 -7.61 -7.61
N PHE A 197 0.05 -7.35 -7.92
CA PHE A 197 0.96 -6.61 -7.05
C PHE A 197 0.46 -5.18 -6.83
N GLN A 198 0.15 -4.45 -7.89
CA GLN A 198 -0.37 -3.08 -7.83
C GLN A 198 -1.76 -2.99 -7.17
N MET A 199 -2.59 -4.03 -7.34
CA MET A 199 -3.87 -4.14 -6.63
C MET A 199 -3.70 -4.07 -5.10
N THR A 200 -2.66 -4.68 -4.55
CA THR A 200 -2.43 -4.68 -3.10
C THR A 200 -2.15 -3.27 -2.56
N PHE A 201 -1.54 -2.40 -3.33
CA PHE A 201 -1.35 -0.97 -3.01
C PHE A 201 -2.67 -0.20 -3.10
N ALA A 202 -3.47 -0.46 -4.13
CA ALA A 202 -4.81 0.12 -4.26
C ALA A 202 -5.72 -0.28 -3.08
N ILE A 203 -5.55 -1.47 -2.53
CA ILE A 203 -6.30 -1.99 -1.37
C ILE A 203 -5.85 -1.31 -0.08
N ILE A 204 -4.55 -1.34 0.22
CA ILE A 204 -4.07 -0.87 1.53
C ILE A 204 -4.23 0.65 1.69
N THR A 205 -4.11 1.43 0.62
CA THR A 205 -4.16 2.89 0.70
C THR A 205 -5.46 3.40 1.31
N PRO A 206 -6.65 3.07 0.79
CA PRO A 206 -7.90 3.48 1.43
C PRO A 206 -8.16 2.75 2.76
N ALA A 207 -7.63 1.54 2.97
CA ALA A 207 -7.72 0.86 4.26
C ALA A 207 -7.03 1.67 5.37
N LEU A 208 -5.91 2.33 5.09
CA LEU A 208 -5.24 3.22 6.04
C LEU A 208 -6.13 4.40 6.48
N ILE A 209 -6.92 4.97 5.58
CA ILE A 209 -7.80 6.11 5.87
C ILE A 209 -8.80 5.76 6.98
N THR A 210 -9.24 4.50 7.05
CA THR A 210 -10.27 4.06 8.00
C THR A 210 -9.90 4.28 9.45
N GLY A 211 -8.62 4.26 9.76
CA GLY A 211 -8.10 4.55 11.10
C GLY A 211 -8.42 5.97 11.60
N ALA A 212 -8.51 6.94 10.70
CA ALA A 212 -8.72 8.35 11.07
C ALA A 212 -10.13 8.62 11.61
N PHE A 213 -11.14 7.90 11.13
CA PHE A 213 -12.54 8.05 11.54
C PHE A 213 -13.12 6.81 12.23
N ALA A 214 -12.25 5.92 12.68
CA ALA A 214 -12.67 4.74 13.44
C ALA A 214 -13.64 5.10 14.56
N GLU A 215 -14.56 4.17 14.86
CA GLU A 215 -15.56 4.23 15.92
C GLU A 215 -16.76 5.15 15.67
N ARG A 216 -16.92 5.81 14.50
CA ARG A 216 -18.03 6.77 14.29
C ARG A 216 -18.60 6.87 12.87
N MET A 217 -17.96 6.27 11.87
CA MET A 217 -18.47 6.30 10.50
C MET A 217 -19.47 5.17 10.23
N LYS A 218 -20.54 5.45 9.48
CA LYS A 218 -21.46 4.43 8.99
C LYS A 218 -20.74 3.50 8.01
N PHE A 219 -21.00 2.20 8.10
CA PHE A 219 -20.40 1.21 7.20
C PHE A 219 -20.80 1.44 5.73
N SER A 220 -22.07 1.81 5.48
CA SER A 220 -22.54 2.17 4.13
C SER A 220 -21.84 3.41 3.56
N ALA A 221 -21.58 4.41 4.41
CA ALA A 221 -20.82 5.60 4.02
C ALA A 221 -19.36 5.27 3.72
N LEU A 222 -18.75 4.38 4.50
CA LEU A 222 -17.40 3.86 4.24
C LEU A 222 -17.32 3.23 2.84
N LEU A 223 -18.20 2.30 2.52
CA LEU A 223 -18.17 1.60 1.22
C LEU A 223 -18.31 2.57 0.05
N MET A 224 -19.24 3.52 0.14
CA MET A 224 -19.42 4.55 -0.90
C MET A 224 -18.21 5.47 -1.00
N PHE A 225 -17.68 5.93 0.13
CA PHE A 225 -16.48 6.77 0.19
C PHE A 225 -15.28 6.08 -0.46
N ILE A 226 -14.98 4.84 -0.05
CA ILE A 226 -13.85 4.07 -0.60
C ILE A 226 -14.00 3.83 -2.10
N THR A 227 -15.21 3.55 -2.59
CA THR A 227 -15.48 3.38 -4.02
C THR A 227 -15.11 4.63 -4.81
N LEU A 228 -15.64 5.77 -4.42
CA LEU A 228 -15.39 7.04 -5.12
C LEU A 228 -13.93 7.48 -4.96
N TRP A 229 -13.37 7.32 -3.76
CA TRP A 229 -12.00 7.72 -3.47
C TRP A 229 -10.97 6.90 -4.26
N SER A 230 -11.15 5.58 -4.37
CA SER A 230 -10.26 4.71 -5.16
C SER A 230 -10.26 5.09 -6.65
N ILE A 231 -11.42 5.46 -7.20
CA ILE A 231 -11.54 5.85 -8.61
C ILE A 231 -11.01 7.26 -8.85
N PHE A 232 -11.41 8.23 -8.02
CA PHE A 232 -11.19 9.66 -8.31
C PHE A 232 -9.98 10.27 -7.59
N VAL A 233 -9.37 9.56 -6.64
CA VAL A 233 -8.18 10.03 -5.91
C VAL A 233 -7.01 9.08 -6.10
N TYR A 234 -7.17 7.81 -5.73
CA TYR A 234 -6.07 6.85 -5.79
C TYR A 234 -5.56 6.64 -7.22
N SER A 235 -6.44 6.28 -8.15
CA SER A 235 -6.05 5.95 -9.52
C SER A 235 -5.37 7.12 -10.25
N PRO A 236 -5.87 8.37 -10.17
CA PRO A 236 -5.15 9.52 -10.72
C PRO A 236 -3.76 9.73 -10.11
N VAL A 237 -3.63 9.70 -8.77
CA VAL A 237 -2.33 9.93 -8.12
C VAL A 237 -1.33 8.81 -8.47
N ALA A 238 -1.79 7.55 -8.53
CA ALA A 238 -0.97 6.43 -8.97
C ALA A 238 -0.49 6.62 -10.42
N HIS A 239 -1.37 7.06 -11.32
CA HIS A 239 -1.04 7.39 -12.70
C HIS A 239 0.00 8.52 -12.79
N TRP A 240 -0.18 9.61 -12.05
CA TRP A 240 0.75 10.75 -12.09
C TRP A 240 2.18 10.40 -11.71
N VAL A 241 2.34 9.47 -10.77
CA VAL A 241 3.62 9.20 -10.11
C VAL A 241 4.29 7.92 -10.61
N TRP A 242 3.50 6.89 -10.93
CA TRP A 242 4.04 5.55 -11.27
C TRP A 242 3.91 5.17 -12.74
N GLU A 243 2.99 5.79 -13.48
CA GLU A 243 2.94 5.58 -14.93
C GLU A 243 3.98 6.48 -15.59
N PRO A 244 4.87 5.98 -16.49
CA PRO A 244 5.98 6.74 -17.05
C PRO A 244 5.58 8.03 -17.77
N THR A 245 4.36 8.08 -18.36
CA THR A 245 3.84 9.29 -19.02
C THR A 245 3.11 10.23 -18.06
N GLY A 246 2.94 9.84 -16.80
CA GLY A 246 2.34 10.66 -15.76
C GLY A 246 3.13 11.94 -15.51
N TRP A 247 2.44 13.07 -15.34
CA TRP A 247 3.07 14.39 -15.32
C TRP A 247 4.00 14.63 -14.12
N LEU A 248 3.80 13.97 -12.98
CA LEU A 248 4.74 14.03 -11.84
C LEU A 248 5.97 13.14 -12.08
N ALA A 249 5.76 11.94 -12.66
CA ALA A 249 6.86 11.07 -13.08
C ALA A 249 7.74 11.76 -14.14
N ALA A 250 7.13 12.33 -15.19
CA ALA A 250 7.82 13.07 -16.24
C ALA A 250 8.56 14.31 -15.70
N ARG A 251 8.12 14.89 -14.58
CA ARG A 251 8.81 15.98 -13.89
C ARG A 251 9.99 15.49 -13.04
N GLY A 252 10.14 14.19 -12.82
CA GLY A 252 11.20 13.61 -11.98
C GLY A 252 10.86 13.58 -10.50
N VAL A 253 9.58 13.48 -10.13
CA VAL A 253 9.15 13.13 -8.77
C VAL A 253 9.44 11.66 -8.55
N LEU A 254 10.21 11.34 -7.51
CA LEU A 254 10.60 9.99 -7.14
C LEU A 254 9.71 9.48 -6.02
N ASP A 255 9.07 8.34 -6.25
CA ASP A 255 8.29 7.62 -5.24
C ASP A 255 8.40 6.11 -5.51
N PHE A 256 9.33 5.44 -4.83
CA PHE A 256 9.66 4.06 -5.14
C PHE A 256 8.51 3.08 -4.85
N ALA A 257 7.86 3.26 -3.70
CA ALA A 257 6.87 2.29 -3.24
C ALA A 257 5.59 2.95 -2.64
N GLY A 258 5.40 4.28 -2.75
CA GLY A 258 4.13 4.89 -2.36
C GLY A 258 4.19 5.86 -1.19
N GLY A 259 5.33 6.52 -0.96
CA GLY A 259 5.38 7.62 0.00
C GLY A 259 4.38 8.72 -0.34
N THR A 260 4.27 9.05 -1.62
CA THR A 260 3.32 10.02 -2.17
C THR A 260 1.98 9.36 -2.47
N VAL A 261 1.99 8.28 -3.27
CA VAL A 261 0.78 7.61 -3.76
C VAL A 261 -0.04 6.98 -2.64
N VAL A 262 0.61 6.40 -1.64
CA VAL A 262 -0.05 5.70 -0.53
C VAL A 262 -0.13 6.60 0.70
N HIS A 263 1.03 7.00 1.26
CA HIS A 263 1.07 7.51 2.62
C HIS A 263 0.63 8.98 2.74
N ILE A 264 1.15 9.88 1.91
CA ILE A 264 0.68 11.28 1.90
C ILE A 264 -0.80 11.32 1.53
N ASN A 265 -1.17 10.60 0.48
CA ASN A 265 -2.54 10.54 -0.04
C ASN A 265 -3.53 10.04 1.04
N ALA A 266 -3.27 8.88 1.65
CA ALA A 266 -4.11 8.33 2.71
C ALA A 266 -4.12 9.20 3.98
N GLY A 267 -2.95 9.69 4.41
CA GLY A 267 -2.84 10.46 5.65
C GLY A 267 -3.55 11.81 5.58
N VAL A 268 -3.44 12.52 4.47
CA VAL A 268 -4.16 13.78 4.23
C VAL A 268 -5.67 13.55 4.12
N SER A 269 -6.08 12.52 3.38
CA SER A 269 -7.48 12.14 3.27
C SER A 269 -8.08 11.75 4.63
N GLY A 270 -7.30 11.06 5.46
CA GLY A 270 -7.67 10.73 6.83
C GLY A 270 -7.91 11.96 7.71
N LEU A 271 -7.02 12.95 7.63
CA LEU A 271 -7.18 14.21 8.36
C LEU A 271 -8.46 14.94 7.94
N VAL A 272 -8.69 15.09 6.64
CA VAL A 272 -9.90 15.73 6.10
C VAL A 272 -11.16 14.99 6.55
N ALA A 273 -11.14 13.67 6.50
CA ALA A 273 -12.27 12.85 6.95
C ALA A 273 -12.51 13.02 8.47
N ALA A 274 -11.46 13.00 9.28
CA ALA A 274 -11.57 13.21 10.73
C ALA A 274 -12.18 14.56 11.09
N ILE A 275 -11.81 15.64 10.36
CA ILE A 275 -12.35 16.98 10.56
C ILE A 275 -13.82 17.06 10.13
N ILE A 276 -14.17 16.53 8.96
CA ILE A 276 -15.55 16.64 8.41
C ILE A 276 -16.54 15.80 9.22
N ILE A 277 -16.16 14.59 9.64
CA ILE A 277 -17.03 13.71 10.45
C ILE A 277 -17.17 14.24 11.88
N GLY A 278 -16.18 15.00 12.36
CA GLY A 278 -16.12 15.54 13.71
C GLY A 278 -15.55 14.58 14.75
N PRO A 279 -15.32 15.05 15.98
CA PRO A 279 -14.69 14.25 17.04
C PRO A 279 -15.63 13.17 17.58
N ARG A 280 -15.04 12.07 18.11
CA ARG A 280 -15.76 11.03 18.84
C ARG A 280 -16.45 11.59 20.09
N LEU A 281 -17.53 10.97 20.49
CA LEU A 281 -18.20 11.29 21.75
C LEU A 281 -17.21 11.10 22.92
N GLY A 282 -17.09 12.12 23.77
CA GLY A 282 -16.15 12.13 24.89
C GLY A 282 -14.70 12.47 24.52
N PHE A 283 -14.37 12.77 23.26
CA PHE A 283 -13.01 13.16 22.85
C PHE A 283 -12.50 14.35 23.67
N GLY A 284 -11.30 14.21 24.24
CA GLY A 284 -10.69 15.22 25.12
C GLY A 284 -11.31 15.35 26.51
N LYS A 285 -12.38 14.61 26.81
CA LYS A 285 -13.07 14.62 28.11
C LYS A 285 -13.00 13.27 28.83
N GLU A 286 -13.01 12.18 28.07
CA GLU A 286 -12.98 10.80 28.59
C GLU A 286 -11.74 10.07 28.07
N PRO A 287 -11.12 9.20 28.90
CA PRO A 287 -10.04 8.34 28.43
C PRO A 287 -10.53 7.38 27.32
N MET A 288 -9.74 7.24 26.26
CA MET A 288 -10.01 6.30 25.16
C MET A 288 -8.81 5.36 24.96
N PRO A 289 -8.51 4.50 25.97
CA PRO A 289 -7.32 3.64 25.91
C PRO A 289 -7.49 2.56 24.83
N PRO A 290 -6.40 2.13 24.18
CA PRO A 290 -6.36 0.96 23.33
C PRO A 290 -6.94 -0.27 24.05
N HIS A 291 -7.76 -1.04 23.33
CA HIS A 291 -8.38 -2.25 23.87
C HIS A 291 -7.37 -3.36 24.15
N ASN A 292 -6.47 -3.62 23.19
CA ASN A 292 -5.56 -4.76 23.28
C ASN A 292 -4.23 -4.49 22.55
N LEU A 293 -3.24 -4.04 23.31
CA LEU A 293 -1.91 -3.75 22.74
C LEU A 293 -1.19 -4.99 22.21
N VAL A 294 -1.55 -6.20 22.64
CA VAL A 294 -0.97 -7.45 22.10
C VAL A 294 -1.39 -7.59 20.62
N LEU A 295 -2.67 -7.37 20.29
CA LEU A 295 -3.13 -7.35 18.90
C LEU A 295 -2.42 -6.27 18.08
N THR A 296 -2.24 -5.09 18.67
CA THR A 296 -1.51 -3.98 18.03
C THR A 296 -0.07 -4.36 17.69
N VAL A 297 0.65 -4.99 18.63
CA VAL A 297 2.04 -5.45 18.41
C VAL A 297 2.10 -6.54 17.34
N ILE A 298 1.19 -7.51 17.38
CA ILE A 298 1.13 -8.57 16.35
C ILE A 298 0.86 -7.96 14.98
N GLY A 299 -0.13 -7.07 14.86
CA GLY A 299 -0.45 -6.39 13.62
C GLY A 299 0.72 -5.54 13.09
N ALA A 300 1.38 -4.77 13.97
CA ALA A 300 2.57 -4.00 13.60
C ALA A 300 3.73 -4.88 13.12
N SER A 301 3.91 -6.06 13.73
CA SER A 301 4.92 -7.02 13.31
C SER A 301 4.62 -7.59 11.93
N MET A 302 3.36 -7.88 11.64
CA MET A 302 2.90 -8.32 10.32
C MET A 302 3.06 -7.22 9.27
N LEU A 303 2.78 -5.96 9.63
CA LEU A 303 3.08 -4.80 8.76
C LEU A 303 4.56 -4.70 8.45
N TRP A 304 5.44 -4.86 9.44
CA TRP A 304 6.89 -4.79 9.24
C TRP A 304 7.39 -5.85 8.27
N VAL A 305 7.05 -7.12 8.51
CA VAL A 305 7.47 -8.24 7.64
C VAL A 305 6.90 -8.08 6.24
N GLY A 306 5.62 -7.71 6.13
CA GLY A 306 4.97 -7.46 4.84
C GLY A 306 5.60 -6.31 4.05
N TRP A 307 6.19 -5.33 4.76
CA TRP A 307 6.85 -4.18 4.13
C TRP A 307 8.11 -4.54 3.34
N PHE A 308 8.69 -5.69 3.57
CA PHE A 308 9.75 -6.20 2.69
C PHE A 308 9.20 -6.48 1.29
N GLY A 309 8.02 -7.07 1.19
CA GLY A 309 7.30 -7.20 -0.09
C GLY A 309 6.87 -5.84 -0.66
N PHE A 310 6.41 -4.94 0.20
CA PHE A 310 5.95 -3.60 -0.18
C PHE A 310 7.10 -2.79 -0.84
N ASN A 311 8.22 -2.64 -0.17
CA ASN A 311 9.35 -1.85 -0.66
C ASN A 311 10.24 -2.62 -1.64
N ALA A 312 10.75 -3.79 -1.27
CA ALA A 312 11.65 -4.52 -2.16
C ALA A 312 10.94 -5.15 -3.36
N GLY A 313 9.65 -5.50 -3.22
CA GLY A 313 8.80 -5.89 -4.35
C GLY A 313 8.62 -4.77 -5.39
N SER A 314 8.65 -3.49 -4.98
CA SER A 314 8.53 -2.35 -5.88
C SER A 314 9.74 -2.15 -6.82
N ALA A 315 10.81 -2.93 -6.66
CA ALA A 315 11.85 -3.06 -7.66
C ALA A 315 11.36 -3.74 -8.94
N VAL A 316 10.25 -4.48 -8.85
CA VAL A 316 9.61 -5.28 -9.92
C VAL A 316 10.58 -6.33 -10.51
N ALA A 317 11.67 -6.60 -9.81
CA ALA A 317 12.72 -7.56 -10.15
C ALA A 317 13.37 -8.13 -8.87
N ALA A 318 13.97 -9.32 -8.96
CA ALA A 318 14.77 -9.92 -7.90
C ALA A 318 16.26 -9.57 -8.09
N ASP A 319 16.59 -8.31 -7.95
CA ASP A 319 17.92 -7.75 -8.26
C ASP A 319 18.59 -7.07 -7.07
N GLY A 320 19.75 -6.43 -7.32
CA GLY A 320 20.49 -5.69 -6.30
C GLY A 320 19.72 -4.50 -5.73
N ARG A 321 18.79 -3.90 -6.50
CA ARG A 321 17.93 -2.80 -6.05
C ARG A 321 16.87 -3.29 -5.07
N ALA A 322 16.28 -4.47 -5.32
CA ALA A 322 15.39 -5.13 -4.38
C ALA A 322 16.10 -5.46 -3.05
N GLY A 323 17.33 -6.00 -3.13
CA GLY A 323 18.15 -6.28 -1.95
C GLY A 323 18.48 -5.01 -1.14
N MET A 324 18.84 -3.92 -1.81
CA MET A 324 19.10 -2.63 -1.15
C MET A 324 17.82 -2.07 -0.52
N ALA A 325 16.69 -2.12 -1.21
CA ALA A 325 15.40 -1.65 -0.70
C ALA A 325 14.98 -2.42 0.57
N MET A 326 15.20 -3.72 0.62
CA MET A 326 14.97 -4.54 1.82
C MET A 326 15.85 -4.11 2.98
N LEU A 327 17.15 -3.93 2.75
CA LEU A 327 18.12 -3.54 3.77
C LEU A 327 17.79 -2.17 4.37
N VAL A 328 17.57 -1.15 3.54
CA VAL A 328 17.30 0.20 4.02
C VAL A 328 15.93 0.30 4.71
N THR A 329 14.95 -0.52 4.31
CA THR A 329 13.68 -0.65 5.00
C THR A 329 13.87 -1.16 6.43
N GLN A 330 14.65 -2.23 6.62
CA GLN A 330 14.95 -2.76 7.95
C GLN A 330 15.63 -1.70 8.83
N ILE A 331 16.63 -1.00 8.29
CA ILE A 331 17.40 0.00 9.03
C ILE A 331 16.51 1.17 9.45
N ALA A 332 15.77 1.78 8.51
CA ALA A 332 14.95 2.95 8.83
C ALA A 332 13.83 2.61 9.82
N THR A 333 13.28 1.42 9.75
CA THR A 333 12.26 0.93 10.69
C THR A 333 12.82 0.84 12.10
N ALA A 334 13.97 0.20 12.27
CA ALA A 334 14.60 0.05 13.58
C ALA A 334 14.97 1.41 14.19
N VAL A 335 15.55 2.30 13.37
CA VAL A 335 15.91 3.65 13.81
C VAL A 335 14.68 4.49 14.14
N GLY A 336 13.61 4.41 13.35
CA GLY A 336 12.35 5.09 13.62
C GLY A 336 11.72 4.67 14.94
N ALA A 337 11.69 3.35 15.22
CA ALA A 337 11.23 2.79 16.49
C ALA A 337 12.01 3.33 17.68
N LEU A 338 13.34 3.28 17.61
CA LEU A 338 14.22 3.77 18.67
C LEU A 338 14.14 5.28 18.84
N SER A 339 14.07 6.05 17.74
CA SER A 339 13.93 7.51 17.78
C SER A 339 12.65 7.94 18.49
N TRP A 340 11.50 7.36 18.13
CA TRP A 340 10.24 7.61 18.83
C TRP A 340 10.34 7.23 20.31
N MET A 341 10.83 6.03 20.59
CA MET A 341 10.99 5.51 21.95
C MET A 341 11.81 6.43 22.84
N PHE A 342 12.98 6.91 22.38
CA PHE A 342 13.85 7.78 23.15
C PHE A 342 13.23 9.17 23.40
N ILE A 343 12.55 9.73 22.42
CA ILE A 343 11.85 11.03 22.57
C ILE A 343 10.71 10.91 23.58
N GLU A 344 9.91 9.85 23.47
CA GLU A 344 8.83 9.59 24.41
C GLU A 344 9.38 9.37 25.83
N TRP A 345 10.43 8.59 25.97
CA TRP A 345 11.09 8.34 27.24
C TRP A 345 11.61 9.63 27.89
N ALA A 346 12.29 10.48 27.11
CA ALA A 346 12.77 11.78 27.58
C ALA A 346 11.64 12.72 28.01
N ARG A 347 10.47 12.67 27.33
CA ARG A 347 9.35 13.58 27.60
C ARG A 347 8.38 13.07 28.65
N ARG A 348 8.15 11.76 28.73
CA ARG A 348 7.13 11.14 29.61
C ARG A 348 7.74 10.33 30.75
N GLY A 349 9.07 10.19 30.79
CA GLY A 349 9.77 9.42 31.80
C GLY A 349 9.72 7.90 31.63
N LYS A 350 8.92 7.39 30.68
CA LYS A 350 8.78 5.97 30.34
C LYS A 350 8.50 5.79 28.86
N PRO A 351 9.14 4.83 28.18
CA PRO A 351 8.76 4.44 26.82
C PRO A 351 7.49 3.59 26.88
N SER A 352 6.61 3.72 25.88
CA SER A 352 5.45 2.86 25.73
C SER A 352 5.65 1.83 24.63
N VAL A 353 4.98 0.68 24.75
CA VAL A 353 4.96 -0.34 23.69
C VAL A 353 4.27 0.23 22.44
N LEU A 354 3.18 0.96 22.61
CA LEU A 354 2.48 1.62 21.50
C LEU A 354 3.41 2.62 20.79
N GLY A 355 4.16 3.45 21.53
CA GLY A 355 5.12 4.38 20.95
C GLY A 355 6.23 3.67 20.16
N LEU A 356 6.75 2.55 20.67
CA LEU A 356 7.76 1.76 19.97
C LEU A 356 7.27 1.24 18.63
N VAL A 357 6.08 0.63 18.58
CA VAL A 357 5.51 0.11 17.32
C VAL A 357 5.06 1.22 16.37
N SER A 358 4.55 2.35 16.89
CA SER A 358 4.22 3.52 16.06
C SER A 358 5.46 4.13 15.43
N GLY A 359 6.57 4.18 16.17
CA GLY A 359 7.87 4.59 15.65
C GLY A 359 8.41 3.66 14.56
N ALA A 360 8.22 2.34 14.71
CA ALA A 360 8.55 1.37 13.67
C ALA A 360 7.76 1.64 12.39
N VAL A 361 6.43 1.79 12.50
CA VAL A 361 5.58 2.12 11.34
C VAL A 361 5.97 3.46 10.72
N SER A 362 6.35 4.47 11.53
CA SER A 362 6.82 5.77 11.02
C SER A 362 8.10 5.63 10.17
N GLY A 363 9.05 4.78 10.62
CA GLY A 363 10.26 4.46 9.86
C GLY A 363 9.96 3.75 8.54
N LEU A 364 9.03 2.78 8.55
CA LEU A 364 8.52 2.08 7.37
C LEU A 364 7.91 3.05 6.36
N VAL A 365 7.03 3.93 6.82
CA VAL A 365 6.37 4.94 6.00
C VAL A 365 7.37 5.90 5.35
N ALA A 366 8.30 6.44 6.13
CA ALA A 366 9.22 7.45 5.62
C ALA A 366 10.30 6.88 4.68
N ILE A 367 10.71 5.62 4.83
CA ILE A 367 11.65 5.00 3.89
C ILE A 367 10.98 4.59 2.58
N THR A 368 9.66 4.44 2.55
CA THR A 368 8.91 3.94 1.41
C THR A 368 9.19 4.69 0.10
N PRO A 369 9.16 6.04 0.01
CA PRO A 369 9.48 6.73 -1.23
C PRO A 369 10.95 6.65 -1.62
N ALA A 370 11.83 6.39 -0.67
CA ALA A 370 13.29 6.44 -0.80
C ALA A 370 13.94 5.07 -1.02
N SER A 371 13.26 3.96 -0.69
CA SER A 371 13.88 2.65 -0.48
C SER A 371 14.65 2.10 -1.67
N GLY A 372 14.26 2.41 -2.90
CA GLY A 372 14.98 2.03 -4.12
C GLY A 372 15.98 3.08 -4.63
N PHE A 373 16.22 4.14 -3.85
CA PHE A 373 17.06 5.27 -4.27
C PHE A 373 18.19 5.61 -3.29
N VAL A 374 18.06 5.24 -2.01
CA VAL A 374 19.01 5.65 -0.96
C VAL A 374 19.86 4.51 -0.45
N GLY A 375 21.07 4.86 0.06
CA GLY A 375 21.94 3.94 0.79
C GLY A 375 21.68 3.95 2.29
N VAL A 376 22.54 3.21 3.03
CA VAL A 376 22.44 3.03 4.49
C VAL A 376 22.42 4.36 5.25
N THR A 377 23.28 5.32 4.91
CA THR A 377 23.30 6.64 5.56
C THR A 377 21.96 7.37 5.41
N GLY A 378 21.37 7.36 4.20
CA GLY A 378 20.04 7.93 3.97
C GLY A 378 18.98 7.26 4.84
N ALA A 379 19.00 5.92 4.94
CA ALA A 379 18.06 5.17 5.76
C ALA A 379 18.15 5.52 7.26
N LEU A 380 19.37 5.67 7.80
CA LEU A 380 19.58 6.08 9.19
C LEU A 380 18.95 7.47 9.46
N VAL A 381 19.21 8.44 8.59
CA VAL A 381 18.70 9.81 8.73
C VAL A 381 17.17 9.85 8.55
N ILE A 382 16.64 9.18 7.52
CA ILE A 382 15.19 9.12 7.25
C ILE A 382 14.47 8.48 8.43
N GLY A 383 14.95 7.35 8.96
CA GLY A 383 14.38 6.68 10.12
C GLY A 383 14.35 7.57 11.37
N ALA A 384 15.47 8.25 11.66
CA ALA A 384 15.57 9.16 12.82
C ALA A 384 14.62 10.36 12.68
N ALA A 385 14.57 10.98 11.51
CA ALA A 385 13.68 12.10 11.21
C ALA A 385 12.20 11.67 11.29
N ALA A 386 11.87 10.48 10.79
CA ALA A 386 10.52 9.92 10.85
C ALA A 386 10.04 9.71 12.29
N GLY A 387 10.83 9.04 13.14
CA GLY A 387 10.46 8.81 14.54
C GLY A 387 10.21 10.11 15.29
N LEU A 388 11.03 11.15 15.07
CA LEU A 388 10.86 12.47 15.67
C LEU A 388 9.61 13.19 15.12
N ALA A 389 9.50 13.33 13.80
CA ALA A 389 8.46 14.12 13.16
C ALA A 389 7.07 13.51 13.40
N CYS A 390 6.94 12.19 13.26
CA CYS A 390 5.67 11.49 13.48
C CYS A 390 5.26 11.49 14.96
N TYR A 391 6.21 11.37 15.90
CA TYR A 391 5.92 11.56 17.32
C TYR A 391 5.32 12.95 17.60
N LEU A 392 5.91 13.99 17.04
CA LEU A 392 5.40 15.37 17.20
C LEU A 392 4.05 15.53 16.49
N GLY A 393 3.86 14.90 15.34
CA GLY A 393 2.60 14.89 14.57
C GLY A 393 1.44 14.24 15.32
N ALA A 394 1.68 13.05 15.86
CA ALA A 394 0.67 12.28 16.58
C ALA A 394 0.38 12.82 17.99
N THR A 395 1.28 13.64 18.55
CA THR A 395 1.12 14.17 19.92
C THR A 395 0.90 15.68 19.92
N ALA A 396 1.96 16.47 19.76
CA ALA A 396 1.92 17.93 19.93
C ALA A 396 1.03 18.62 18.89
N LEU A 397 1.17 18.26 17.62
CA LEU A 397 0.39 18.86 16.53
C LEU A 397 -1.09 18.51 16.66
N LYS A 398 -1.42 17.23 16.85
CA LYS A 398 -2.79 16.75 17.07
C LYS A 398 -3.45 17.45 18.24
N SER A 399 -2.78 17.51 19.40
CA SER A 399 -3.28 18.19 20.58
C SER A 399 -3.47 19.69 20.38
N ARG A 400 -2.53 20.36 19.67
CA ARG A 400 -2.60 21.81 19.45
C ARG A 400 -3.71 22.21 18.46
N MET A 401 -3.94 21.40 17.44
CA MET A 401 -4.97 21.63 16.43
C MET A 401 -6.35 21.09 16.83
N GLY A 402 -6.43 20.18 17.79
CA GLY A 402 -7.67 19.70 18.38
C GLY A 402 -8.51 18.78 17.48
N TYR A 403 -7.94 18.19 16.42
CA TYR A 403 -8.64 17.21 15.59
C TYR A 403 -8.61 15.80 16.18
N ASP A 404 -9.69 15.02 15.96
CA ASP A 404 -9.79 13.64 16.41
C ASP A 404 -9.50 12.66 15.26
N ASP A 405 -8.22 12.53 14.91
CA ASP A 405 -7.70 11.42 14.10
C ASP A 405 -7.52 10.21 15.03
N SER A 406 -8.42 9.24 14.98
CA SER A 406 -8.55 8.21 16.02
C SER A 406 -7.30 7.38 16.21
N LEU A 407 -6.62 7.01 15.14
CA LEU A 407 -5.46 6.09 15.15
C LEU A 407 -4.19 6.72 14.56
N ASP A 408 -4.08 8.05 14.63
CA ASP A 408 -2.90 8.84 14.24
C ASP A 408 -2.47 8.69 12.76
N VAL A 409 -3.45 8.47 11.87
CA VAL A 409 -3.23 8.23 10.42
C VAL A 409 -2.48 9.41 9.78
N PHE A 410 -2.91 10.66 10.06
CA PHE A 410 -2.21 11.85 9.57
C PHE A 410 -0.81 11.97 10.18
N GLY A 411 -0.72 11.79 11.50
CA GLY A 411 0.54 11.94 12.23
C GLY A 411 1.63 10.95 11.80
N VAL A 412 1.24 9.76 11.39
CA VAL A 412 2.16 8.70 10.96
C VAL A 412 2.33 8.70 9.44
N HIS A 413 1.21 8.62 8.67
CA HIS A 413 1.29 8.43 7.23
C HIS A 413 1.55 9.72 6.45
N ALA A 414 0.80 10.81 6.70
CA ALA A 414 1.05 12.05 5.97
C ALA A 414 2.40 12.65 6.35
N ILE A 415 2.67 12.83 7.65
CA ILE A 415 3.92 13.45 8.10
C ILE A 415 5.12 12.56 7.75
N GLY A 416 5.03 11.25 7.99
CA GLY A 416 6.09 10.31 7.61
C GLY A 416 6.35 10.28 6.11
N GLY A 417 5.30 10.24 5.29
CA GLY A 417 5.38 10.29 3.83
C GLY A 417 6.00 11.60 3.31
N ILE A 418 5.61 12.75 3.89
CA ILE A 418 6.20 14.06 3.55
C ILE A 418 7.69 14.10 3.88
N VAL A 419 8.07 13.68 5.10
CA VAL A 419 9.48 13.63 5.53
C VAL A 419 10.26 12.70 4.60
N GLY A 420 9.73 11.52 4.31
CA GLY A 420 10.36 10.55 3.41
C GLY A 420 10.53 11.08 2.00
N ALA A 421 9.48 11.62 1.39
CA ALA A 421 9.52 12.18 0.04
C ALA A 421 10.54 13.32 -0.08
N LEU A 422 10.54 14.27 0.86
CA LEU A 422 11.51 15.38 0.85
C LEU A 422 12.95 14.89 1.02
N LEU A 423 13.18 13.94 1.93
CA LEU A 423 14.51 13.38 2.17
C LEU A 423 14.96 12.45 1.03
N THR A 424 14.05 11.87 0.25
CA THR A 424 14.41 11.21 -1.01
C THR A 424 15.09 12.19 -1.95
N GLY A 425 14.59 13.42 -2.07
CA GLY A 425 15.20 14.48 -2.87
C GLY A 425 16.61 14.91 -2.41
N VAL A 426 16.98 14.57 -1.16
CA VAL A 426 18.29 14.91 -0.58
C VAL A 426 19.26 13.71 -0.62
N PHE A 427 18.77 12.50 -0.34
CA PHE A 427 19.62 11.32 -0.12
C PHE A 427 19.59 10.30 -1.25
N ALA A 428 18.82 10.51 -2.32
CA ALA A 428 18.86 9.61 -3.46
C ALA A 428 20.23 9.61 -4.14
N VAL A 429 20.71 8.41 -4.47
CA VAL A 429 22.04 8.17 -5.05
C VAL A 429 21.85 7.57 -6.44
N LYS A 430 22.42 8.23 -7.46
CA LYS A 430 22.28 7.81 -8.87
C LYS A 430 22.76 6.38 -9.11
N SER A 431 23.82 5.93 -8.42
CA SER A 431 24.32 4.55 -8.55
C SER A 431 23.36 3.48 -8.00
N ILE A 432 22.37 3.85 -7.17
CA ILE A 432 21.36 2.94 -6.64
C ILE A 432 20.07 3.05 -7.45
N GLY A 433 19.57 4.28 -7.63
CA GLY A 433 18.27 4.54 -8.25
C GLY A 433 18.31 4.68 -9.78
N GLY A 434 19.47 4.81 -10.38
CA GLY A 434 19.63 5.04 -11.82
C GLY A 434 19.24 6.46 -12.29
N VAL A 435 18.68 7.28 -11.39
CA VAL A 435 18.13 8.61 -11.70
C VAL A 435 18.70 9.68 -10.78
N GLU A 436 18.66 10.92 -11.24
CA GLU A 436 18.97 12.08 -10.39
C GLU A 436 17.75 12.53 -9.62
N SER A 437 17.97 13.03 -8.40
CA SER A 437 16.90 13.55 -7.54
C SER A 437 16.91 15.07 -7.48
N SER A 438 15.76 15.65 -7.15
CA SER A 438 15.61 17.07 -6.91
C SER A 438 14.69 17.32 -5.72
N PHE A 439 15.20 17.99 -4.70
CA PHE A 439 14.38 18.43 -3.57
C PHE A 439 13.18 19.28 -4.02
N GLY A 440 13.38 20.15 -5.02
CA GLY A 440 12.30 20.99 -5.58
C GLY A 440 11.19 20.16 -6.25
N ASN A 441 11.55 19.12 -7.00
CA ASN A 441 10.57 18.22 -7.61
C ASN A 441 9.81 17.43 -6.54
N GLN A 442 10.50 16.92 -5.52
CA GLN A 442 9.87 16.21 -4.41
C GLN A 442 8.90 17.12 -3.64
N ALA A 443 9.32 18.34 -3.29
CA ALA A 443 8.47 19.33 -2.63
C ALA A 443 7.22 19.66 -3.47
N PHE A 444 7.38 19.80 -4.78
CA PHE A 444 6.27 20.03 -5.71
C PHE A 444 5.29 18.84 -5.71
N GLY A 445 5.79 17.59 -5.83
CA GLY A 445 4.95 16.40 -5.78
C GLY A 445 4.18 16.26 -4.45
N VAL A 446 4.85 16.56 -3.33
CA VAL A 446 4.21 16.62 -2.00
C VAL A 446 3.07 17.63 -1.97
N ILE A 447 3.31 18.88 -2.38
CA ILE A 447 2.30 19.94 -2.36
C ILE A 447 1.10 19.57 -3.22
N VAL A 448 1.35 19.11 -4.44
CA VAL A 448 0.29 18.69 -5.37
C VAL A 448 -0.57 17.58 -4.76
N THR A 449 0.05 16.56 -4.21
CA THR A 449 -0.69 15.44 -3.63
C THR A 449 -1.47 15.87 -2.39
N VAL A 450 -0.88 16.67 -1.49
CA VAL A 450 -1.58 17.20 -0.32
C VAL A 450 -2.82 17.99 -0.72
N VAL A 451 -2.68 18.94 -1.66
CA VAL A 451 -3.80 19.78 -2.10
C VAL A 451 -4.88 18.95 -2.80
N PHE A 452 -4.49 18.10 -3.74
CA PHE A 452 -5.43 17.28 -4.49
C PHE A 452 -6.19 16.30 -3.59
N SER A 453 -5.47 15.55 -2.73
CA SER A 453 -6.08 14.60 -1.80
C SER A 453 -7.04 15.28 -0.84
N ALA A 454 -6.66 16.47 -0.31
CA ALA A 454 -7.52 17.21 0.61
C ALA A 454 -8.80 17.68 -0.07
N VAL A 455 -8.69 18.34 -1.23
CA VAL A 455 -9.84 18.89 -1.96
C VAL A 455 -10.78 17.79 -2.43
N MET A 456 -10.25 16.77 -3.08
CA MET A 456 -11.07 15.68 -3.61
C MET A 456 -11.74 14.87 -2.50
N THR A 457 -11.03 14.61 -1.40
CA THR A 457 -11.62 13.93 -0.23
C THR A 457 -12.76 14.74 0.36
N ALA A 458 -12.62 16.05 0.50
CA ALA A 458 -13.70 16.91 1.00
C ALA A 458 -14.92 16.88 0.08
N ILE A 459 -14.74 16.95 -1.24
CA ILE A 459 -15.82 16.85 -2.22
C ILE A 459 -16.53 15.49 -2.11
N ILE A 460 -15.78 14.39 -2.10
CA ILE A 460 -16.34 13.04 -2.02
C ILE A 460 -17.12 12.86 -0.72
N LEU A 461 -16.57 13.27 0.42
CA LEU A 461 -17.27 13.19 1.70
C LEU A 461 -18.53 14.06 1.72
N GLY A 462 -18.52 15.22 1.08
CA GLY A 462 -19.71 16.06 0.89
C GLY A 462 -20.82 15.33 0.10
N ILE A 463 -20.45 14.65 -0.98
CA ILE A 463 -21.37 13.83 -1.80
C ILE A 463 -21.93 12.68 -0.96
N VAL A 464 -21.07 11.92 -0.29
CA VAL A 464 -21.49 10.77 0.54
C VAL A 464 -22.38 11.22 1.68
N ASN A 465 -22.06 12.36 2.31
CA ASN A 465 -22.90 12.93 3.37
C ASN A 465 -24.30 13.29 2.89
N ALA A 466 -24.39 13.87 1.70
CA ALA A 466 -25.70 14.24 1.10
C ALA A 466 -26.54 13.02 0.72
N LEU A 467 -25.91 11.88 0.40
CA LEU A 467 -26.61 10.68 -0.08
C LEU A 467 -27.03 9.73 1.05
N VAL A 468 -26.13 9.47 2.00
CA VAL A 468 -26.34 8.44 3.05
C VAL A 468 -26.05 8.94 4.47
N GLY A 469 -25.47 10.14 4.60
CA GLY A 469 -24.94 10.65 5.87
C GLY A 469 -23.67 9.91 6.28
N LEU A 470 -22.70 10.61 6.88
CA LEU A 470 -21.38 10.04 7.19
C LEU A 470 -21.37 9.30 8.53
N ARG A 471 -21.96 9.90 9.57
CA ARG A 471 -21.79 9.49 10.96
C ARG A 471 -22.99 8.67 11.45
N VAL A 472 -22.71 7.70 12.31
CA VAL A 472 -23.73 6.98 13.08
C VAL A 472 -24.43 7.90 14.08
N SER A 473 -25.55 7.46 14.69
CA SER A 473 -26.20 8.20 15.76
C SER A 473 -25.34 8.21 17.03
N GLU A 474 -25.63 9.13 17.96
CA GLU A 474 -24.92 9.15 19.25
C GLU A 474 -25.17 7.89 20.07
N GLU A 475 -26.34 7.31 19.98
CA GLU A 475 -26.71 6.06 20.65
C GLU A 475 -25.86 4.91 20.12
N ALA A 476 -25.77 4.76 18.80
CA ALA A 476 -24.94 3.75 18.13
C ALA A 476 -23.45 3.89 18.51
N GLU A 477 -22.94 5.14 18.58
CA GLU A 477 -21.55 5.39 18.99
C GLU A 477 -21.33 5.05 20.49
N ARG A 478 -22.35 5.24 21.35
CA ARG A 478 -22.29 4.87 22.77
C ARG A 478 -22.36 3.37 22.96
N GLU A 479 -23.23 2.69 22.25
CA GLU A 479 -23.41 1.24 22.29
C GLU A 479 -22.19 0.50 21.72
N GLY A 480 -21.69 0.94 20.59
CA GLY A 480 -20.57 0.37 19.86
C GLY A 480 -20.95 -0.15 18.50
N LEU A 481 -20.06 0.06 17.54
CA LEU A 481 -20.36 -0.23 16.13
C LEU A 481 -20.39 -1.72 15.82
N ASP A 482 -19.76 -2.56 16.62
CA ASP A 482 -19.79 -4.02 16.44
C ASP A 482 -21.22 -4.55 16.57
N LEU A 483 -21.94 -4.11 17.59
CA LEU A 483 -23.32 -4.49 17.79
C LEU A 483 -24.26 -3.77 16.83
N GLU A 484 -24.14 -2.46 16.72
CA GLU A 484 -25.04 -1.62 15.95
C GLU A 484 -25.01 -1.89 14.43
N GLN A 485 -23.80 -2.10 13.86
CA GLN A 485 -23.66 -2.27 12.41
C GLN A 485 -23.54 -3.71 11.94
N HIS A 486 -23.13 -4.63 12.84
CA HIS A 486 -22.87 -6.02 12.47
C HIS A 486 -23.65 -7.05 13.31
N GLY A 487 -24.27 -6.62 14.41
CA GLY A 487 -25.01 -7.53 15.32
C GLY A 487 -24.09 -8.49 16.09
N GLU A 488 -22.80 -8.15 16.23
CA GLU A 488 -21.77 -9.00 16.80
C GLU A 488 -21.04 -8.29 17.93
N HIS A 489 -20.35 -9.03 18.78
CA HIS A 489 -19.51 -8.48 19.84
C HIS A 489 -18.35 -9.40 20.19
N VAL A 490 -17.24 -8.82 20.65
CA VAL A 490 -16.10 -9.57 21.19
C VAL A 490 -16.41 -10.02 22.60
N LEU A 491 -16.31 -11.31 22.91
CA LEU A 491 -16.50 -11.91 24.22
C LEU A 491 -15.47 -11.45 25.26
#